data_40e4942dc96916279dc66ceb12474520
#
_entry.id   40e4942dc96916279dc66ceb12474520
#
_cell.length_a   1.000
_cell.length_b   1.000
_cell.length_c   1.000
_cell.angle_alpha   90.00
_cell.angle_beta   90.00
_cell.angle_gamma   90.00
#
_symmetry.space_group_name_H-M   'P 1'
#
loop_
_entity.id
_entity.type
_entity.pdbx_description
1 polymer ?
#
loop_
_entity_poly.entity_id
_entity_poly.type
_entity_poly.pdbx_seq_one_letter_code
_entity_poly.pdbx_strand_id
1 'polypeptide(L)'
;LLVSNLTEFDGVIQIISLQVLQFCLLAMLLLILSSISVFVMKSVTAVMLICNALGLYFMVTYGIEIDRSMIANIFNTDSRETAELLHISIVPYVLFLGLIPALFIMLVGVRVPRRIWCLAGVVGSISVLVVWIMATSFTVLWYDKHASRMGSKILPWSYIVNTGRHFNRAAMDNRTQVLLPDAHFIAESFSSKDVV
;
A
#
# COMPACT_ATOMS: atom_id res chain seq x y z
N LEU A 1 -18.86 -0.26 -1.52
CA LEU A 1 -18.85 0.20 -2.93
C LEU A 1 -18.66 -0.97 -3.90
N LEU A 2 -17.62 -1.83 -3.72
CA LEU A 2 -17.44 -3.03 -4.55
C LEU A 2 -18.58 -4.04 -4.38
N VAL A 3 -19.04 -4.27 -3.15
CA VAL A 3 -20.10 -5.23 -2.84
C VAL A 3 -21.47 -4.77 -3.35
N SER A 4 -21.75 -3.47 -3.38
CA SER A 4 -23.00 -2.93 -3.92
C SER A 4 -23.12 -3.10 -5.45
N ASN A 5 -22.02 -3.24 -6.15
CA ASN A 5 -21.97 -3.42 -7.61
C ASN A 5 -21.81 -4.88 -8.05
N LEU A 6 -21.77 -5.83 -7.11
CA LEU A 6 -21.61 -7.26 -7.43
C LEU A 6 -22.76 -7.85 -8.26
N THR A 7 -23.90 -7.22 -8.27
CA THR A 7 -25.07 -7.63 -9.07
C THR A 7 -25.02 -7.12 -10.51
N GLU A 8 -24.12 -6.19 -10.81
CA GLU A 8 -23.93 -5.65 -12.14
C GLU A 8 -22.69 -6.28 -12.80
N PHE A 9 -22.79 -6.60 -14.08
CA PHE A 9 -21.70 -7.18 -14.86
C PHE A 9 -20.41 -6.34 -14.79
N ASP A 10 -20.55 -5.02 -14.80
CA ASP A 10 -19.44 -4.07 -14.66
C ASP A 10 -18.72 -4.18 -13.31
N GLY A 11 -19.46 -4.45 -12.22
CA GLY A 11 -18.88 -4.65 -10.90
C GLY A 11 -18.01 -5.89 -10.82
N VAL A 12 -18.41 -6.97 -11.46
CA VAL A 12 -17.62 -8.21 -11.54
C VAL A 12 -16.32 -7.97 -12.32
N ILE A 13 -16.40 -7.28 -13.47
CA ILE A 13 -15.21 -6.95 -14.26
C ILE A 13 -14.24 -6.07 -13.46
N GLN A 14 -14.74 -5.10 -12.69
CA GLN A 14 -13.91 -4.25 -11.84
C GLN A 14 -13.15 -5.06 -10.78
N ILE A 15 -13.80 -6.03 -10.13
CA ILE A 15 -13.16 -6.91 -9.15
C ILE A 15 -12.08 -7.78 -9.83
N ILE A 16 -12.40 -8.40 -10.96
CA ILE A 16 -11.44 -9.21 -11.72
C ILE A 16 -10.25 -8.35 -12.14
N SER A 17 -10.49 -7.15 -12.65
CA SER A 17 -9.43 -6.23 -13.07
C SER A 17 -8.51 -5.86 -11.92
N LEU A 18 -9.05 -5.64 -10.72
CA LEU A 18 -8.25 -5.37 -9.52
C LEU A 18 -7.38 -6.57 -9.15
N GLN A 19 -7.92 -7.78 -9.22
CA GLN A 19 -7.18 -9.01 -8.92
C GLN A 19 -6.06 -9.25 -9.95
N VAL A 20 -6.33 -9.05 -11.24
CA VAL A 20 -5.32 -9.17 -12.31
C VAL A 20 -4.20 -8.16 -12.09
N LEU A 21 -4.54 -6.90 -11.80
CA LEU A 21 -3.56 -5.85 -11.51
C LEU A 21 -2.68 -6.25 -10.31
N GLN A 22 -3.31 -6.65 -9.21
CA GLN A 22 -2.60 -7.02 -7.98
C GLN A 22 -1.69 -8.23 -8.20
N PHE A 23 -2.18 -9.26 -8.89
CA PHE A 23 -1.41 -10.46 -9.22
C PHE A 23 -0.19 -10.13 -10.07
N CYS A 24 -0.36 -9.34 -11.14
CA CYS A 24 0.74 -8.95 -12.02
C CYS A 24 1.80 -8.12 -11.29
N LEU A 25 1.37 -7.14 -10.47
CA LEU A 25 2.30 -6.32 -9.70
C LEU A 25 3.10 -7.15 -8.68
N LEU A 26 2.43 -8.09 -7.99
CA LEU A 26 3.09 -8.98 -7.05
C LEU A 26 4.05 -9.93 -7.76
N ALA A 27 3.64 -10.51 -8.89
CA ALA A 27 4.49 -11.38 -9.70
C ALA A 27 5.74 -10.62 -10.19
N MET A 28 5.58 -9.39 -10.70
CA MET A 28 6.70 -8.54 -11.11
C MET A 28 7.67 -8.30 -9.96
N LEU A 29 7.16 -7.92 -8.79
CA LEU A 29 7.99 -7.69 -7.60
C LEU A 29 8.79 -8.94 -7.23
N LEU A 30 8.13 -10.09 -7.13
CA LEU A 30 8.79 -11.37 -6.78
C LEU A 30 9.81 -11.80 -7.84
N LEU A 31 9.53 -11.63 -9.14
CA LEU A 31 10.45 -11.95 -10.21
C LEU A 31 11.68 -11.03 -10.20
N ILE A 32 11.50 -9.75 -9.95
CA ILE A 32 12.61 -8.79 -9.81
C ILE A 32 13.49 -9.18 -8.62
N LEU A 33 12.88 -9.41 -7.45
CA LEU A 33 13.62 -9.81 -6.25
C LEU A 33 14.34 -11.15 -6.45
N SER A 34 13.70 -12.12 -7.12
CA SER A 34 14.30 -13.42 -7.41
C SER A 34 15.49 -13.34 -8.37
N SER A 35 15.49 -12.35 -9.26
CA SER A 35 16.61 -12.09 -10.16
C SER A 35 17.87 -11.59 -9.43
N ILE A 36 17.70 -10.98 -8.26
CA ILE A 36 18.79 -10.51 -7.39
C ILE A 36 19.29 -11.68 -6.55
N SER A 37 18.42 -12.24 -5.70
CA SER A 37 18.72 -13.38 -4.82
C SER A 37 17.45 -14.05 -4.31
N VAL A 38 17.48 -15.38 -4.23
CA VAL A 38 16.43 -16.19 -3.59
C VAL A 38 16.22 -15.79 -2.13
N PHE A 39 17.32 -15.52 -1.43
CA PHE A 39 17.26 -15.10 -0.04
C PHE A 39 16.55 -13.76 0.13
N VAL A 40 16.89 -12.77 -0.70
CA VAL A 40 16.24 -11.44 -0.69
C VAL A 40 14.75 -11.58 -0.99
N MET A 41 14.39 -12.34 -2.03
CA MET A 41 13.00 -12.59 -2.37
C MET A 41 12.22 -13.19 -1.19
N LYS A 42 12.75 -14.25 -0.56
CA LYS A 42 12.11 -14.90 0.59
C LYS A 42 11.99 -13.97 1.79
N SER A 43 13.05 -13.23 2.13
CA SER A 43 13.05 -12.30 3.26
C SER A 43 12.04 -11.19 3.08
N VAL A 44 12.00 -10.55 1.91
CA VAL A 44 11.02 -9.51 1.60
C VAL A 44 9.60 -10.07 1.63
N THR A 45 9.38 -11.27 1.06
CA THR A 45 8.06 -11.91 1.09
C THR A 45 7.62 -12.24 2.52
N ALA A 46 8.52 -12.74 3.36
CA ALA A 46 8.24 -13.03 4.76
C ALA A 46 7.84 -11.75 5.54
N VAL A 47 8.59 -10.67 5.36
CA VAL A 47 8.25 -9.37 5.95
C VAL A 47 6.90 -8.87 5.44
N MET A 48 6.64 -8.95 4.14
CA MET A 48 5.35 -8.55 3.56
C MET A 48 4.17 -9.35 4.14
N LEU A 49 4.33 -10.66 4.37
CA LEU A 49 3.28 -11.48 4.99
C LEU A 49 2.97 -11.03 6.41
N ILE A 50 4.00 -10.73 7.21
CA ILE A 50 3.81 -10.23 8.58
C ILE A 50 3.14 -8.86 8.56
N CYS A 51 3.59 -7.95 7.70
CA CYS A 51 2.99 -6.62 7.55
C CYS A 51 1.52 -6.70 7.06
N ASN A 52 1.22 -7.62 6.14
CA ASN A 52 -0.13 -7.86 5.67
C ASN A 52 -1.04 -8.39 6.79
N ALA A 53 -0.54 -9.31 7.63
CA ALA A 53 -1.28 -9.85 8.76
C ALA A 53 -1.62 -8.75 9.79
N LEU A 54 -0.65 -7.88 10.10
CA LEU A 54 -0.84 -6.71 10.95
C LEU A 54 -1.84 -5.73 10.34
N GLY A 55 -1.64 -5.36 9.07
CA GLY A 55 -2.55 -4.47 8.35
C GLY A 55 -3.98 -5.00 8.33
N LEU A 56 -4.15 -6.29 8.04
CA LEU A 56 -5.47 -6.93 8.03
C LEU A 56 -6.13 -6.90 9.42
N TYR A 57 -5.36 -7.17 10.48
CA TYR A 57 -5.86 -7.07 11.85
C TYR A 57 -6.42 -5.68 12.16
N PHE A 58 -5.66 -4.63 11.89
CA PHE A 58 -6.10 -3.25 12.14
C PHE A 58 -7.30 -2.86 11.28
N MET A 59 -7.32 -3.26 10.02
CA MET A 59 -8.45 -2.98 9.11
C MET A 59 -9.74 -3.68 9.57
N VAL A 60 -9.65 -4.93 10.02
CA VAL A 60 -10.83 -5.73 10.43
C VAL A 60 -11.29 -5.35 11.83
N THR A 61 -10.38 -5.15 12.77
CA THR A 61 -10.71 -4.93 14.19
C THR A 61 -11.13 -3.49 14.46
N TYR A 62 -10.43 -2.53 13.85
CA TYR A 62 -10.65 -1.10 14.12
C TYR A 62 -11.31 -0.35 12.95
N GLY A 63 -11.52 -1.00 11.80
CA GLY A 63 -12.06 -0.36 10.61
C GLY A 63 -11.13 0.72 10.01
N ILE A 64 -9.84 0.68 10.35
CA ILE A 64 -8.87 1.69 9.95
C ILE A 64 -8.42 1.43 8.51
N GLU A 65 -8.36 2.47 7.70
CA GLU A 65 -7.73 2.43 6.38
C GLU A 65 -6.23 2.73 6.53
N ILE A 66 -5.38 1.96 5.82
CA ILE A 66 -3.93 2.19 5.83
C ILE A 66 -3.60 3.31 4.83
N ASP A 67 -3.99 4.49 5.20
CA ASP A 67 -3.70 5.72 4.47
C ASP A 67 -2.41 6.39 4.97
N ARG A 68 -2.11 7.56 4.43
CA ARG A 68 -0.95 8.33 4.82
C ARG A 68 -1.02 8.83 6.28
N SER A 69 -2.21 9.16 6.77
CA SER A 69 -2.40 9.63 8.15
C SER A 69 -2.12 8.52 9.14
N MET A 70 -2.56 7.30 8.83
CA MET A 70 -2.26 6.11 9.64
C MET A 70 -0.75 5.81 9.66
N ILE A 71 -0.07 5.92 8.51
CA ILE A 71 1.39 5.78 8.44
C ILE A 71 2.09 6.84 9.30
N ALA A 72 1.66 8.11 9.22
CA ALA A 72 2.21 9.17 10.07
C ALA A 72 1.98 8.87 11.56
N ASN A 73 0.81 8.38 11.93
CA ASN A 73 0.52 7.98 13.29
C ASN A 73 1.44 6.85 13.77
N ILE A 74 1.67 5.81 12.94
CA ILE A 74 2.60 4.71 13.30
C ILE A 74 3.99 5.23 13.63
N PHE A 75 4.49 6.23 12.87
CA PHE A 75 5.82 6.80 13.13
C PHE A 75 5.85 7.78 14.31
N ASN A 76 4.73 8.38 14.67
CA ASN A 76 4.62 9.37 15.75
C ASN A 76 4.03 8.79 17.05
N THR A 77 3.50 7.57 17.03
CA THR A 77 2.87 6.92 18.20
C THR A 77 3.93 6.50 19.21
N ASP A 78 3.71 6.86 20.46
CA ASP A 78 4.56 6.46 21.58
C ASP A 78 4.36 4.97 21.92
N SER A 79 5.38 4.37 22.51
CA SER A 79 5.39 2.94 22.90
C SER A 79 4.24 2.56 23.83
N ARG A 80 3.76 3.49 24.64
CA ARG A 80 2.64 3.29 25.55
C ARG A 80 1.30 3.17 24.81
N GLU A 81 1.04 4.06 23.85
CA GLU A 81 -0.15 4.01 22.99
C GLU A 81 -0.16 2.75 22.13
N THR A 82 1.02 2.36 21.61
CA THR A 82 1.16 1.12 20.85
C THR A 82 0.76 -0.10 21.68
N ALA A 83 1.16 -0.15 22.94
CA ALA A 83 0.83 -1.26 23.84
C ALA A 83 -0.69 -1.37 24.13
N GLU A 84 -1.40 -0.25 24.19
CA GLU A 84 -2.85 -0.21 24.38
C GLU A 84 -3.62 -0.71 23.16
N LEU A 85 -3.07 -0.51 21.93
CA LEU A 85 -3.66 -0.99 20.69
C LEU A 85 -3.38 -2.48 20.42
N LEU A 86 -2.35 -3.05 21.06
CA LEU A 86 -1.96 -4.45 20.92
C LEU A 86 -2.77 -5.36 21.84
N HIS A 87 -4.01 -5.63 21.47
CA HIS A 87 -4.84 -6.60 22.17
C HIS A 87 -4.44 -8.05 21.80
N ILE A 88 -4.70 -9.00 22.70
CA ILE A 88 -4.38 -10.43 22.50
C ILE A 88 -4.96 -11.01 21.20
N SER A 89 -6.03 -10.43 20.66
CA SER A 89 -6.66 -10.81 19.40
C SER A 89 -5.78 -10.60 18.16
N ILE A 90 -4.66 -9.87 18.26
CA ILE A 90 -3.67 -9.73 17.18
C ILE A 90 -2.90 -11.04 16.96
N VAL A 91 -2.71 -11.83 18.01
CA VAL A 91 -1.87 -13.04 17.99
C VAL A 91 -2.30 -14.04 16.92
N PRO A 92 -3.59 -14.44 16.79
CA PRO A 92 -3.99 -15.37 15.74
C PRO A 92 -3.75 -14.82 14.33
N TYR A 93 -3.95 -13.52 14.09
CA TYR A 93 -3.68 -12.92 12.78
C TYR A 93 -2.19 -13.00 12.42
N VAL A 94 -1.33 -12.55 13.33
CA VAL A 94 0.12 -12.55 13.10
C VAL A 94 0.66 -13.97 13.02
N LEU A 95 0.17 -14.90 13.83
CA LEU A 95 0.63 -16.28 13.84
C LEU A 95 0.22 -17.01 12.55
N PHE A 96 -1.08 -17.05 12.24
CA PHE A 96 -1.60 -17.86 11.14
C PHE A 96 -1.43 -17.23 9.75
N LEU A 97 -1.54 -15.91 9.64
CA LEU A 97 -1.46 -15.22 8.35
C LEU A 97 -0.08 -14.60 8.09
N GLY A 98 0.72 -14.37 9.13
CA GLY A 98 2.05 -13.80 9.03
C GLY A 98 3.14 -14.85 9.21
N LEU A 99 3.33 -15.29 10.45
CA LEU A 99 4.52 -16.03 10.88
C LEU A 99 4.59 -17.46 10.29
N ILE A 100 3.50 -18.21 10.34
CA ILE A 100 3.47 -19.58 9.80
C ILE A 100 3.75 -19.59 8.28
N PRO A 101 3.07 -18.79 7.43
CA PRO A 101 3.39 -18.73 6.01
C PRO A 101 4.80 -18.19 5.74
N ALA A 102 5.28 -17.21 6.53
CA ALA A 102 6.63 -16.68 6.40
C ALA A 102 7.69 -17.76 6.68
N LEU A 103 7.53 -18.53 7.76
CA LEU A 103 8.40 -19.64 8.08
C LEU A 103 8.35 -20.72 7.01
N PHE A 104 7.17 -21.06 6.51
CA PHE A 104 7.00 -22.02 5.43
C PHE A 104 7.79 -21.61 4.18
N ILE A 105 7.68 -20.33 3.75
CA ILE A 105 8.45 -19.81 2.60
C ILE A 105 9.95 -19.84 2.86
N MET A 106 10.39 -19.55 4.07
CA MET A 106 11.83 -19.62 4.41
C MET A 106 12.37 -21.04 4.35
N LEU A 107 11.60 -22.04 4.79
CA LEU A 107 12.02 -23.44 4.85
C LEU A 107 11.93 -24.16 3.49
N VAL A 108 10.95 -23.83 2.65
CA VAL A 108 10.76 -24.47 1.35
C VAL A 108 11.93 -24.15 0.42
N GLY A 109 12.50 -25.18 -0.20
CA GLY A 109 13.54 -25.05 -1.22
C GLY A 109 12.96 -24.49 -2.52
N VAL A 110 13.13 -23.18 -2.78
CA VAL A 110 12.68 -22.55 -4.02
C VAL A 110 13.79 -22.61 -5.06
N ARG A 111 13.49 -23.22 -6.22
CA ARG A 111 14.36 -23.18 -7.41
C ARG A 111 13.96 -21.98 -8.26
N VAL A 112 14.86 -21.02 -8.38
CA VAL A 112 14.63 -19.84 -9.22
C VAL A 112 15.15 -20.12 -10.63
N PRO A 113 14.38 -19.79 -11.68
CA PRO A 113 14.82 -19.92 -13.05
C PRO A 113 15.98 -18.94 -13.34
N ARG A 114 16.67 -19.15 -14.46
CA ARG A 114 17.75 -18.25 -14.89
C ARG A 114 17.22 -16.81 -14.99
N ARG A 115 18.05 -15.83 -14.71
CA ARG A 115 17.69 -14.39 -14.73
C ARG A 115 16.93 -13.96 -15.98
N ILE A 116 17.26 -14.52 -17.13
CA ILE A 116 16.58 -14.21 -18.39
C ILE A 116 15.10 -14.63 -18.35
N TRP A 117 14.76 -15.73 -17.71
CA TRP A 117 13.37 -16.17 -17.56
C TRP A 117 12.60 -15.32 -16.55
N CYS A 118 13.29 -14.81 -15.50
CA CYS A 118 12.69 -13.86 -14.58
C CYS A 118 12.36 -12.54 -15.30
N LEU A 119 13.29 -12.02 -16.13
CA LEU A 119 13.05 -10.82 -16.92
C LEU A 119 11.96 -11.03 -17.97
N ALA A 120 11.96 -12.18 -18.65
CA ALA A 120 10.88 -12.53 -19.58
C ALA A 120 9.52 -12.60 -18.87
N GLY A 121 9.46 -13.12 -17.64
CA GLY A 121 8.26 -13.12 -16.80
C GLY A 121 7.79 -11.70 -16.43
N VAL A 122 8.72 -10.78 -16.13
CA VAL A 122 8.39 -9.37 -15.89
C VAL A 122 7.77 -8.74 -17.15
N VAL A 123 8.41 -8.92 -18.30
CA VAL A 123 7.89 -8.42 -19.58
C VAL A 123 6.51 -9.04 -19.88
N GLY A 124 6.36 -10.35 -19.64
CA GLY A 124 5.07 -11.04 -19.77
C GLY A 124 3.99 -10.46 -18.88
N SER A 125 4.29 -10.17 -17.60
CA SER A 125 3.36 -9.55 -16.68
C SER A 125 2.95 -8.13 -17.13
N ILE A 126 3.90 -7.35 -17.64
CA ILE A 126 3.61 -6.03 -18.22
C ILE A 126 2.70 -6.17 -19.44
N SER A 127 2.99 -7.11 -20.35
CA SER A 127 2.18 -7.35 -21.55
C SER A 127 0.74 -7.75 -21.18
N VAL A 128 0.57 -8.63 -20.20
CA VAL A 128 -0.76 -9.01 -19.68
C VAL A 128 -1.51 -7.79 -19.13
N LEU A 129 -0.83 -6.93 -18.35
CA LEU A 129 -1.44 -5.70 -17.83
C LEU A 129 -1.86 -4.75 -18.94
N VAL A 130 -1.01 -4.53 -19.93
CA VAL A 130 -1.32 -3.64 -21.06
C VAL A 130 -2.53 -4.15 -21.86
N VAL A 131 -2.52 -5.42 -22.21
CA VAL A 131 -3.65 -6.05 -22.93
C VAL A 131 -4.94 -5.96 -22.11
N TRP A 132 -4.86 -6.24 -20.81
CA TRP A 132 -6.02 -6.17 -19.92
C TRP A 132 -6.57 -4.74 -19.78
N ILE A 133 -5.70 -3.74 -19.63
CA ILE A 133 -6.09 -2.33 -19.57
C ILE A 133 -6.75 -1.88 -20.87
N MET A 134 -6.21 -2.31 -22.01
CA MET A 134 -6.81 -2.00 -23.33
C MET A 134 -8.18 -2.66 -23.51
N ALA A 135 -8.33 -3.90 -23.06
CA ALA A 135 -9.60 -4.64 -23.13
C ALA A 135 -10.67 -4.08 -22.18
N THR A 136 -10.26 -3.47 -21.05
CA THR A 136 -11.14 -2.97 -20.01
C THR A 136 -10.95 -1.47 -19.75
N SER A 137 -10.81 -0.68 -20.83
CA SER A 137 -10.49 0.76 -20.75
C SER A 137 -11.49 1.58 -19.93
N PHE A 138 -12.78 1.18 -19.90
CA PHE A 138 -13.79 1.80 -19.05
C PHE A 138 -13.52 1.66 -17.54
N THR A 139 -12.84 0.59 -17.13
CA THR A 139 -12.48 0.38 -15.71
C THR A 139 -11.40 1.35 -15.26
N VAL A 140 -10.56 1.85 -16.16
CA VAL A 140 -9.49 2.82 -15.85
C VAL A 140 -10.09 4.14 -15.34
N LEU A 141 -11.13 4.64 -16.00
CA LEU A 141 -11.85 5.85 -15.56
C LEU A 141 -12.51 5.67 -14.19
N TRP A 142 -13.01 4.46 -13.91
CA TRP A 142 -13.57 4.14 -12.62
C TRP A 142 -12.49 4.10 -11.52
N TYR A 143 -11.32 3.50 -11.82
CA TYR A 143 -10.19 3.47 -10.91
C TYR A 143 -9.65 4.87 -10.61
N ASP A 144 -9.55 5.74 -11.60
CA ASP A 144 -9.09 7.12 -11.41
C ASP A 144 -9.96 7.86 -10.39
N LYS A 145 -11.27 7.74 -10.49
CA LYS A 145 -12.23 8.33 -9.54
C LYS A 145 -12.14 7.75 -8.12
N HIS A 146 -11.74 6.49 -7.98
CA HIS A 146 -11.75 5.78 -6.69
C HIS A 146 -10.35 5.43 -6.17
N ALA A 147 -9.29 5.83 -6.89
CA ALA A 147 -7.90 5.46 -6.60
C ALA A 147 -7.46 5.80 -5.17
N SER A 148 -7.86 6.96 -4.65
CA SER A 148 -7.50 7.36 -3.29
C SER A 148 -8.13 6.48 -2.21
N ARG A 149 -9.39 6.08 -2.40
CA ARG A 149 -10.12 5.21 -1.45
C ARG A 149 -9.68 3.74 -1.55
N MET A 150 -9.30 3.31 -2.74
CA MET A 150 -8.85 1.93 -2.95
C MET A 150 -7.40 1.74 -2.53
N GLY A 151 -6.56 2.75 -2.76
CA GLY A 151 -5.15 2.70 -2.43
C GLY A 151 -4.86 2.51 -0.94
N SER A 152 -5.78 2.91 -0.04
CA SER A 152 -5.66 2.70 1.40
C SER A 152 -6.09 1.30 1.86
N LYS A 153 -6.80 0.55 1.02
CA LYS A 153 -7.42 -0.75 1.37
C LYS A 153 -6.73 -1.96 0.76
N ILE A 154 -5.86 -1.75 -0.24
CA ILE A 154 -5.24 -2.85 -0.99
C ILE A 154 -3.86 -3.18 -0.41
N LEU A 155 -3.77 -4.24 0.37
CA LEU A 155 -2.51 -4.80 0.85
C LEU A 155 -1.82 -5.59 -0.29
N PRO A 156 -0.49 -5.53 -0.42
CA PRO A 156 0.49 -4.79 0.39
C PRO A 156 0.73 -3.34 -0.06
N TRP A 157 0.11 -2.90 -1.15
CA TRP A 157 0.42 -1.64 -1.82
C TRP A 157 0.07 -0.42 -0.98
N SER A 158 -0.97 -0.51 -0.13
CA SER A 158 -1.39 0.60 0.73
C SER A 158 -0.25 1.09 1.63
N TYR A 159 0.39 0.21 2.40
CA TYR A 159 1.49 0.64 3.26
C TYR A 159 2.76 0.98 2.50
N ILE A 160 3.09 0.29 1.38
CA ILE A 160 4.26 0.58 0.57
C ILE A 160 4.17 1.99 -0.03
N VAL A 161 3.06 2.29 -0.71
CA VAL A 161 2.86 3.58 -1.39
C VAL A 161 2.70 4.72 -0.40
N ASN A 162 1.92 4.52 0.67
CA ASN A 162 1.66 5.60 1.64
C ASN A 162 2.88 5.89 2.52
N THR A 163 3.72 4.91 2.82
CA THR A 163 5.02 5.13 3.45
C THR A 163 5.94 5.96 2.55
N GLY A 164 6.03 5.61 1.26
CA GLY A 164 6.80 6.40 0.30
C GLY A 164 6.31 7.85 0.19
N ARG A 165 4.99 8.06 0.15
CA ARG A 165 4.38 9.40 0.14
C ARG A 165 4.64 10.18 1.43
N HIS A 166 4.63 9.51 2.59
CA HIS A 166 4.93 10.15 3.88
C HIS A 166 6.34 10.71 3.89
N PHE A 167 7.36 9.91 3.56
CA PHE A 167 8.76 10.34 3.54
C PHE A 167 9.04 11.41 2.47
N ASN A 168 8.44 11.30 1.29
CA ASN A 168 8.62 12.30 0.23
C ASN A 168 8.10 13.67 0.65
N ARG A 169 6.96 13.72 1.35
CA ARG A 169 6.41 14.99 1.84
C ARG A 169 7.23 15.55 2.99
N ALA A 170 7.67 14.74 3.94
CA ALA A 170 8.57 15.19 5.00
C ALA A 170 9.86 15.83 4.43
N ALA A 171 10.39 15.26 3.34
CA ALA A 171 11.54 15.83 2.64
C ALA A 171 11.22 17.15 1.91
N MET A 172 9.98 17.34 1.44
CA MET A 172 9.53 18.58 0.80
C MET A 172 9.25 19.67 1.84
N ASP A 173 8.58 19.36 2.94
CA ASP A 173 8.27 20.29 4.01
C ASP A 173 9.56 20.88 4.63
N ASN A 174 10.61 20.08 4.79
CA ASN A 174 11.92 20.56 5.22
C ASN A 174 12.59 21.54 4.22
N ARG A 175 12.24 21.48 2.94
CA ARG A 175 12.76 22.42 1.93
C ARG A 175 11.97 23.73 1.90
N THR A 176 10.65 23.70 2.22
CA THR A 176 9.77 24.87 2.15
C THR A 176 9.91 25.78 3.34
N GLN A 177 10.34 25.28 4.50
CA GLN A 177 10.57 26.10 5.71
C GLN A 177 11.72 27.09 5.58
N VAL A 178 12.58 26.95 4.57
CA VAL A 178 13.72 27.87 4.33
C VAL A 178 13.31 29.12 3.54
N LEU A 179 12.08 29.20 3.03
CA LEU A 179 11.68 30.20 2.02
C LEU A 179 10.84 31.37 2.52
N LEU A 180 10.56 31.52 3.83
CA LEU A 180 9.83 32.67 4.36
C LEU A 180 10.50 33.31 5.59
N PRO A 181 11.70 33.97 5.40
CA PRO A 181 12.29 34.72 6.51
C PRO A 181 11.55 35.99 6.89
N ASP A 182 10.66 36.54 6.04
CA ASP A 182 10.12 37.90 6.16
C ASP A 182 8.59 37.97 6.14
N ALA A 183 7.85 36.99 6.60
CA ALA A 183 6.42 37.15 6.83
C ALA A 183 6.18 37.92 8.12
N HIS A 184 6.27 39.25 8.05
CA HIS A 184 5.79 40.13 9.10
C HIS A 184 4.28 40.26 8.98
N PHE A 185 3.55 39.86 10.02
CA PHE A 185 2.15 40.27 10.21
C PHE A 185 2.14 41.77 10.48
N ILE A 186 1.73 42.56 9.48
CA ILE A 186 1.47 43.99 9.67
C ILE A 186 0.14 44.07 10.45
N ALA A 187 0.24 44.20 11.77
CA ALA A 187 -0.93 44.30 12.67
C ALA A 187 -1.83 45.53 12.41
N GLU A 188 -1.39 46.47 11.59
CA GLU A 188 -2.10 47.71 11.30
C GLU A 188 -3.22 47.60 10.24
N SER A 189 -3.33 46.46 9.53
CA SER A 189 -4.38 46.31 8.50
C SER A 189 -5.70 45.72 9.01
N PHE A 190 -5.78 45.33 10.26
CA PHE A 190 -7.04 44.93 10.90
C PHE A 190 -7.68 46.07 11.65
N SER A 191 -8.22 47.07 10.92
CA SER A 191 -9.14 48.03 11.48
C SER A 191 -10.45 47.33 11.83
N SER A 192 -10.85 47.39 13.10
CA SER A 192 -12.08 46.77 13.63
C SER A 192 -13.38 47.43 13.12
N LYS A 193 -13.34 48.09 11.97
CA LYS A 193 -14.46 48.90 11.44
C LYS A 193 -15.32 48.19 10.40
N ASP A 194 -14.99 46.98 9.98
CA ASP A 194 -15.73 46.31 8.91
C ASP A 194 -16.53 45.08 9.39
N VAL A 195 -17.00 45.09 10.64
CA VAL A 195 -17.99 44.12 11.12
C VAL A 195 -19.26 44.88 11.50
N VAL A 196 -20.11 45.09 10.52
CA VAL A 196 -21.53 45.39 10.67
C VAL A 196 -22.33 44.35 9.92
#